data_d9fbafe07e884322c3fb93b344974f82
#
_entry.id   d9fbafe07e884322c3fb93b344974f82
#
_cell.length_a   1.000
_cell.length_b   1.000
_cell.length_c   1.000
_cell.angle_alpha   90.00
_cell.angle_beta   90.00
_cell.angle_gamma   90.00
#
_symmetry.space_group_name_H-M   'P 1'
#
loop_
_entity.id
_entity.type
_entity.pdbx_description
1 polymer ?
#
loop_
_entity_poly.entity_id
_entity_poly.type
_entity_poly.pdbx_seq_one_letter_code
_entity_poly.pdbx_strand_id
1 'polypeptide(L)'
;MPTENRSSNTYRHTFTATCTGDGEVIVYSLEIRSLQMIRVEQIKTATSLIKQCWHEQIADQLAERFGGDQVIKAVHQGVEIETVRLSG
;
A
#
# COMPACT_ATOMS: atom_id res chain seq x y z
N MET A 1 19.46 -30.25 3.95
CA MET A 1 18.51 -29.48 4.51
C MET A 1 17.60 -28.90 3.49
N PRO A 2 16.40 -28.97 3.73
CA PRO A 2 15.47 -28.47 2.76
C PRO A 2 15.57 -26.97 2.70
N THR A 3 15.79 -26.50 1.56
CA THR A 3 15.64 -25.13 1.31
C THR A 3 14.17 -24.85 1.28
N GLU A 4 13.79 -23.86 1.98
CA GLU A 4 12.41 -23.45 1.89
C GLU A 4 12.16 -22.84 0.55
N ASN A 5 11.38 -23.54 -0.22
CA ASN A 5 10.93 -22.99 -1.47
C ASN A 5 9.71 -22.15 -1.22
N ARG A 6 9.95 -20.95 -0.75
CA ARG A 6 8.84 -20.04 -0.55
C ARG A 6 8.59 -19.25 -1.80
N SER A 7 7.38 -19.35 -2.28
CA SER A 7 6.94 -18.53 -3.37
C SER A 7 6.26 -17.31 -2.80
N SER A 8 6.51 -16.18 -3.40
CA SER A 8 5.83 -14.96 -3.03
C SER A 8 5.43 -14.21 -4.29
N ASN A 9 4.39 -13.42 -4.16
CA ASN A 9 3.99 -12.50 -5.20
C ASN A 9 4.20 -11.09 -4.71
N THR A 10 4.66 -10.24 -5.60
CA THR A 10 4.76 -8.82 -5.33
C THR A 10 3.74 -8.10 -6.19
N TYR A 11 2.87 -7.35 -5.53
CA TYR A 11 1.80 -6.60 -6.19
C TYR A 11 2.16 -5.14 -6.11
N ARG A 12 2.13 -4.44 -7.23
CA ARG A 12 2.41 -3.00 -7.28
C ARG A 12 1.23 -2.29 -7.89
N HIS A 13 0.83 -1.21 -7.25
CA HIS A 13 -0.34 -0.47 -7.69
C HIS A 13 -0.17 1.00 -7.35
N THR A 14 -0.53 1.85 -8.29
CA THR A 14 -0.51 3.29 -8.10
C THR A 14 -1.93 3.78 -8.01
N PHE A 15 -2.22 4.59 -7.00
CA PHE A 15 -3.55 5.16 -6.85
C PHE A 15 -3.43 6.58 -6.33
N THR A 16 -4.53 7.32 -6.40
CA THR A 16 -4.54 8.71 -5.96
C THR A 16 -5.60 8.93 -4.89
N ALA A 17 -5.33 9.88 -4.03
CA ALA A 17 -6.32 10.35 -3.06
C ALA A 17 -6.19 11.86 -2.97
N THR A 18 -7.31 12.52 -2.68
CA THR A 18 -7.33 13.97 -2.58
C THR A 18 -7.26 14.37 -1.12
N CYS A 19 -6.30 15.23 -0.79
CA CYS A 19 -6.19 15.73 0.56
C CYS A 19 -7.34 16.69 0.83
N THR A 20 -8.12 16.41 1.88
CA THR A 20 -9.30 17.25 2.18
C THR A 20 -8.91 18.61 2.73
N GLY A 21 -7.69 18.75 3.26
CA GLY A 21 -7.26 20.01 3.84
C GLY A 21 -6.95 21.07 2.81
N ASP A 22 -6.23 20.71 1.75
CA ASP A 22 -5.76 21.67 0.76
C ASP A 22 -6.16 21.31 -0.66
N GLY A 23 -6.89 20.20 -0.85
CA GLY A 23 -7.32 19.79 -2.18
C GLY A 23 -6.22 19.18 -3.03
N GLU A 24 -5.06 18.94 -2.46
CA GLU A 24 -3.94 18.37 -3.22
C GLU A 24 -4.24 16.94 -3.60
N VAL A 25 -3.96 16.58 -4.86
CA VAL A 25 -4.06 15.18 -5.29
C VAL A 25 -2.71 14.54 -5.05
N ILE A 26 -2.71 13.47 -4.27
CA ILE A 26 -1.49 12.78 -3.91
C ILE A 26 -1.48 11.43 -4.61
N VAL A 27 -0.36 11.14 -5.27
CA VAL A 27 -0.17 9.86 -5.95
C VAL A 27 0.58 8.93 -5.02
N TYR A 28 -0.03 7.78 -4.75
CA TYR A 28 0.54 6.76 -3.89
C TYR A 28 1.02 5.58 -4.72
N SER A 29 2.21 5.09 -4.38
CA SER A 29 2.74 3.84 -4.94
C SER A 29 2.72 2.80 -3.84
N LEU A 30 2.00 1.71 -4.07
CA LEU A 30 1.87 0.63 -3.11
C LEU A 30 2.58 -0.59 -3.62
N GLU A 31 3.34 -1.24 -2.75
CA GLU A 31 3.95 -2.52 -3.04
C GLU A 31 3.59 -3.47 -1.90
N ILE A 32 3.05 -4.63 -2.25
CA ILE A 32 2.71 -5.66 -1.28
C ILE A 32 3.45 -6.93 -1.69
N ARG A 33 4.26 -7.46 -0.79
CA ARG A 33 4.87 -8.78 -0.98
C ARG A 33 4.13 -9.76 -0.09
N SER A 34 3.52 -10.77 -0.70
CA SER A 34 2.67 -11.69 0.02
C SER A 34 3.04 -13.13 -0.33
N LEU A 35 2.98 -13.99 0.66
CA LEU A 35 3.14 -15.43 0.44
C LEU A 35 1.83 -16.06 -0.03
N GLN A 36 0.74 -15.33 0.05
CA GLN A 36 -0.57 -15.79 -0.37
C GLN A 36 -1.02 -14.98 -1.57
N MET A 37 -1.88 -15.60 -2.37
CA MET A 37 -2.45 -14.89 -3.51
C MET A 37 -3.41 -13.83 -3.03
N ILE A 38 -3.30 -12.66 -3.62
CA ILE A 38 -4.24 -11.56 -3.39
C ILE A 38 -4.93 -11.29 -4.71
N ARG A 39 -6.25 -11.17 -4.69
CA ARG A 39 -6.98 -10.83 -5.89
C ARG A 39 -6.75 -9.37 -6.23
N VAL A 40 -6.31 -9.12 -7.45
CA VAL A 40 -5.97 -7.74 -7.86
C VAL A 40 -7.18 -6.83 -7.80
N GLU A 41 -8.39 -7.36 -8.05
CA GLU A 41 -9.61 -6.57 -7.95
C GLU A 41 -9.80 -6.03 -6.54
N GLN A 42 -9.41 -6.80 -5.52
CA GLN A 42 -9.55 -6.36 -4.14
C GLN A 42 -8.60 -5.22 -3.83
N ILE A 43 -7.39 -5.26 -4.41
CA ILE A 43 -6.45 -4.16 -4.24
C ILE A 43 -7.00 -2.89 -4.90
N LYS A 44 -7.53 -3.03 -6.10
CA LYS A 44 -8.10 -1.89 -6.81
C LYS A 44 -9.30 -1.31 -6.07
N THR A 45 -10.18 -2.18 -5.59
CA THR A 45 -11.36 -1.72 -4.85
C THR A 45 -10.96 -1.03 -3.56
N ALA A 46 -10.07 -1.64 -2.78
CA ALA A 46 -9.68 -1.08 -1.50
C ALA A 46 -9.03 0.29 -1.67
N THR A 47 -8.16 0.45 -2.66
CA THR A 47 -7.49 1.72 -2.87
C THR A 47 -8.42 2.77 -3.43
N SER A 48 -9.42 2.38 -4.22
CA SER A 48 -10.38 3.33 -4.77
C SER A 48 -11.31 3.90 -3.69
N LEU A 49 -11.45 3.22 -2.58
CA LEU A 49 -12.30 3.65 -1.48
C LEU A 49 -11.57 4.57 -0.50
N ILE A 50 -10.27 4.73 -0.66
CA ILE A 50 -9.49 5.57 0.23
C ILE A 50 -9.78 7.03 -0.08
N LYS A 51 -10.32 7.74 0.92
CA LYS A 51 -10.67 9.14 0.78
C LYS A 51 -9.77 10.06 1.58
N GLN A 52 -9.04 9.48 2.54
CA GLN A 52 -8.21 10.27 3.44
C GLN A 52 -6.82 10.41 2.87
N CYS A 53 -6.17 11.52 3.20
CA CYS A 53 -4.80 11.76 2.75
C CYS A 53 -3.76 11.50 3.83
N TRP A 54 -4.15 10.94 4.97
CA TRP A 54 -3.19 10.64 6.02
C TRP A 54 -2.40 9.39 5.64
N HIS A 55 -1.14 9.62 5.30
CA HIS A 55 -0.29 8.58 4.73
C HIS A 55 -0.19 7.35 5.65
N GLU A 56 0.05 7.56 6.95
CA GLU A 56 0.23 6.44 7.86
C GLU A 56 -1.07 5.67 8.07
N GLN A 57 -2.20 6.37 8.07
CA GLN A 57 -3.48 5.68 8.20
C GLN A 57 -3.77 4.82 7.00
N ILE A 58 -3.43 5.31 5.82
CA ILE A 58 -3.58 4.52 4.60
C ILE A 58 -2.71 3.27 4.69
N ALA A 59 -1.46 3.44 5.13
CA ALA A 59 -0.55 2.31 5.29
C ALA A 59 -1.11 1.28 6.26
N ASP A 60 -1.66 1.74 7.39
CA ASP A 60 -2.25 0.85 8.39
C ASP A 60 -3.45 0.10 7.85
N GLN A 61 -4.33 0.81 7.13
CA GLN A 61 -5.54 0.19 6.57
C GLN A 61 -5.18 -0.91 5.58
N LEU A 62 -4.23 -0.63 4.70
CA LEU A 62 -3.84 -1.61 3.69
C LEU A 62 -3.10 -2.79 4.31
N ALA A 63 -2.26 -2.53 5.33
CA ALA A 63 -1.57 -3.60 6.02
C ALA A 63 -2.55 -4.52 6.74
N GLU A 64 -3.57 -3.94 7.37
CA GLU A 64 -4.58 -4.71 8.07
C GLU A 64 -5.40 -5.56 7.11
N ARG A 65 -5.74 -4.97 5.96
CA ARG A 65 -6.59 -5.67 5.02
C ARG A 65 -5.89 -6.78 4.29
N PHE A 66 -4.65 -6.57 3.85
CA PHE A 66 -3.98 -7.52 2.95
C PHE A 66 -2.84 -8.27 3.60
N GLY A 67 -2.30 -7.76 4.69
CA GLY A 67 -1.12 -8.39 5.32
C GLY A 67 0.09 -8.32 4.42
N GLY A 68 1.01 -9.25 4.64
CA GLY A 68 2.25 -9.27 3.89
C GLY A 68 3.17 -8.12 4.28
N ASP A 69 4.26 -8.01 3.56
CA ASP A 69 5.18 -6.89 3.73
C ASP A 69 4.79 -5.81 2.75
N GLN A 70 4.61 -4.59 3.24
CA GLN A 70 4.10 -3.52 2.41
C GLN A 70 4.98 -2.29 2.50
N VAL A 71 5.10 -1.61 1.37
CA VAL A 71 5.75 -0.32 1.27
C VAL A 71 4.79 0.60 0.52
N ILE A 72 4.56 1.78 1.09
CA ILE A 72 3.73 2.78 0.41
C ILE A 72 4.52 4.09 0.36
N LYS A 73 4.57 4.68 -0.82
CA LYS A 73 5.33 5.89 -1.08
C LYS A 73 4.43 6.96 -1.63
N ALA A 74 4.70 8.18 -1.27
CA ALA A 74 4.01 9.35 -1.81
C ALA A 74 4.87 10.59 -1.65
N VAL A 75 4.55 11.62 -2.42
CA VAL A 75 5.15 12.93 -2.24
C VAL A 75 4.04 13.84 -1.77
N HIS A 76 4.25 14.47 -0.61
CA HIS A 76 3.27 15.38 -0.03
C HIS A 76 3.94 16.71 0.23
N GLN A 77 3.49 17.74 -0.44
CA GLN A 77 4.07 19.09 -0.35
C GLN A 77 5.58 19.07 -0.59
N GLY A 78 6.00 18.31 -1.60
CA GLY A 78 7.40 18.23 -1.97
C GLY A 78 8.23 17.28 -1.11
N VAL A 79 7.66 16.68 -0.08
CA VAL A 79 8.37 15.74 0.78
C VAL A 79 8.01 14.32 0.40
N GLU A 80 9.02 13.52 0.08
CA GLU A 80 8.80 12.11 -0.21
C GLU A 80 8.69 11.35 1.10
N ILE A 81 7.63 10.55 1.21
CA ILE A 81 7.38 9.74 2.40
C ILE A 81 7.32 8.29 1.96
N GLU A 82 8.08 7.45 2.64
CA GLU A 82 8.03 6.02 2.43
C GLU A 82 7.69 5.36 3.76
N THR A 83 6.62 4.59 3.78
CA THR A 83 6.19 3.92 5.00
C THR A 83 6.23 2.42 4.76
N VAL A 84 6.82 1.69 5.68
CA VAL A 84 6.98 0.25 5.60
C VAL A 84 6.14 -0.38 6.71
N ARG A 85 5.42 -1.44 6.35
CA ARG A 85 4.69 -2.26 7.31
C ARG A 85 5.04 -3.70 7.06
N LEU A 86 5.73 -4.31 8.01
CA LEU A 86 6.18 -5.69 7.86
C LEU A 86 5.24 -6.61 8.62
N SER A 87 4.92 -7.75 8.00
CA SER A 87 4.17 -8.78 8.69
C SER A 87 5.11 -9.51 9.62
N GLY A 88 4.71 -9.60 10.83
CA GLY A 88 5.63 -10.08 11.80
C GLY A 88 5.73 -11.44 12.24
#